data_7736db456c3b8a49a2dea3e31e2f56b1
#
_entry.id   7736db456c3b8a49a2dea3e31e2f56b1
#
_cell.length_a   1.000
_cell.length_b   1.000
_cell.length_c   1.000
_cell.angle_alpha   90.00
_cell.angle_beta   90.00
_cell.angle_gamma   90.00
#
_symmetry.space_group_name_H-M   'P 1'
#
loop_
_entity.id
_entity.type
_entity.pdbx_description
1 polymer ?
#
loop_
_entity_poly.entity_id
_entity_poly.type
_entity_poly.pdbx_seq_one_letter_code
_entity_poly.pdbx_strand_id
1 'polypeptide(L)'
;MIKDEFDRRRRSDVNAVQALLLYNIGDKELTAGELRTRGYYLGSNVSYNVKKLVEMGYLHHARSRIDRRAVRISLTEKGREVHRIVADLYEKHAMTVEQIGGVMTEDFARLNQSLSRLERFWTDQIKYRL
;
A
#
# COMPACT_ATOMS: atom_id res chain seq x y z
N MET A 1 14.81 -0.23 -3.50
CA MET A 1 14.37 -1.35 -2.64
C MET A 1 13.35 -2.25 -3.33
N ILE A 2 12.09 -1.86 -3.46
CA ILE A 2 11.06 -2.67 -4.12
C ILE A 2 11.41 -2.94 -5.59
N LYS A 3 11.76 -1.89 -6.33
CA LYS A 3 12.17 -2.02 -7.73
C LYS A 3 13.32 -3.01 -7.91
N ASP A 4 14.34 -2.90 -7.07
CA ASP A 4 15.53 -3.77 -7.16
C ASP A 4 15.18 -5.24 -6.91
N GLU A 5 14.28 -5.50 -5.98
CA GLU A 5 13.81 -6.86 -5.70
C GLU A 5 13.03 -7.45 -6.88
N PHE A 6 12.18 -6.66 -7.52
CA PHE A 6 11.43 -7.10 -8.70
C PHE A 6 12.33 -7.28 -9.91
N ASP A 7 13.33 -6.42 -10.11
CA ASP A 7 14.33 -6.57 -11.17
C ASP A 7 15.15 -7.87 -10.97
N ARG A 8 15.55 -8.14 -9.73
CA ARG A 8 16.25 -9.37 -9.37
C ARG A 8 15.42 -10.63 -9.65
N ARG A 9 14.13 -10.57 -9.40
CA ARG A 9 13.18 -11.67 -9.66
C ARG A 9 12.67 -11.72 -11.10
N ARG A 10 13.18 -10.84 -11.98
CA ARG A 10 12.75 -10.69 -13.37
C ARG A 10 11.25 -10.42 -13.53
N ARG A 11 10.69 -9.65 -12.62
CA ARG A 11 9.29 -9.20 -12.66
C ARG A 11 9.23 -7.71 -12.93
N SER A 12 9.48 -7.32 -14.18
CA SER A 12 9.53 -5.93 -14.62
C SER A 12 8.18 -5.37 -15.08
N ASP A 13 7.12 -6.18 -15.10
CA ASP A 13 5.77 -5.79 -15.51
C ASP A 13 5.04 -4.92 -14.46
N VAL A 14 5.51 -4.95 -13.22
CA VAL A 14 4.93 -4.18 -12.10
C VAL A 14 5.99 -3.21 -11.58
N ASN A 15 5.66 -1.92 -11.54
CA ASN A 15 6.54 -0.92 -10.93
C ASN A 15 6.37 -0.86 -9.41
N ALA A 16 7.24 -0.09 -8.74
CA ALA A 16 7.24 0.01 -7.28
C ALA A 16 5.93 0.56 -6.71
N VAL A 17 5.33 1.55 -7.37
CA VAL A 17 4.05 2.14 -6.94
C VAL A 17 2.93 1.11 -7.04
N GLN A 18 2.87 0.37 -8.13
CA GLN A 18 1.87 -0.68 -8.34
C GLN A 18 2.03 -1.82 -7.34
N ALA A 19 3.27 -2.24 -7.08
CA ALA A 19 3.56 -3.26 -6.08
C ALA A 19 3.11 -2.84 -4.68
N LEU A 20 3.34 -1.58 -4.32
CA LEU A 20 2.93 -1.03 -3.04
C LEU A 20 1.40 -0.94 -2.93
N LEU A 21 0.70 -0.60 -4.01
CA LEU A 21 -0.76 -0.64 -4.06
C LEU A 21 -1.29 -2.04 -3.77
N LEU A 22 -0.74 -3.04 -4.44
CA LEU A 22 -1.13 -4.43 -4.23
C LEU A 22 -0.86 -4.88 -2.79
N TYR A 23 0.27 -4.49 -2.23
CA TYR A 23 0.60 -4.78 -0.84
C TYR A 23 -0.42 -4.15 0.14
N ASN A 24 -0.80 -2.89 -0.08
CA ASN A 24 -1.73 -2.19 0.80
C ASN A 24 -3.17 -2.70 0.70
N ILE A 25 -3.57 -3.25 -0.42
CA ILE A 25 -4.89 -3.90 -0.55
C ILE A 25 -4.94 -5.17 0.30
N GLY A 26 -3.93 -6.02 0.21
CA GLY A 26 -3.84 -7.23 1.01
C GLY A 26 -5.05 -8.15 0.82
N ASP A 27 -5.57 -8.68 1.91
CA ASP A 27 -6.74 -9.59 1.91
C ASP A 27 -8.07 -8.84 1.91
N LYS A 28 -8.04 -7.53 1.84
CA LYS A 28 -9.25 -6.69 1.93
C LYS A 28 -9.87 -6.47 0.57
N GLU A 29 -11.15 -6.18 0.61
CA GLU A 29 -11.90 -5.70 -0.53
C GLU A 29 -12.17 -4.21 -0.32
N LEU A 30 -11.62 -3.36 -1.18
CA LEU A 30 -11.62 -1.91 -0.99
C LEU A 30 -12.26 -1.21 -2.18
N THR A 31 -12.86 -0.05 -1.94
CA THR A 31 -13.23 0.88 -3.00
C THR A 31 -12.00 1.72 -3.41
N ALA A 32 -12.05 2.30 -4.61
CA ALA A 32 -11.00 3.23 -5.04
C ALA A 32 -10.85 4.42 -4.09
N GLY A 33 -11.98 4.91 -3.54
CA GLY A 33 -11.96 5.98 -2.54
C GLY A 33 -11.26 5.60 -1.25
N GLU A 34 -11.56 4.40 -0.73
CA GLU A 34 -10.88 3.86 0.45
C GLU A 34 -9.38 3.68 0.21
N LEU A 35 -9.00 3.20 -0.97
CA LEU A 35 -7.60 3.01 -1.33
C LEU A 35 -6.84 4.34 -1.36
N ARG A 36 -7.44 5.40 -1.94
CA ARG A 36 -6.85 6.75 -1.94
C ARG A 36 -6.61 7.27 -0.53
N THR A 37 -7.58 7.07 0.36
CA THR A 37 -7.50 7.55 1.74
C THR A 37 -6.44 6.81 2.54
N ARG A 38 -6.32 5.50 2.35
CA ARG A 38 -5.40 4.65 3.12
C ARG A 38 -3.97 4.66 2.58
N GLY A 39 -3.81 4.86 1.27
CA GLY A 39 -2.54 4.67 0.61
C GLY A 39 -1.64 5.91 0.53
N TYR A 40 -2.12 7.07 0.93
CA TYR A 40 -1.38 8.34 0.81
C TYR A 40 -0.93 8.63 -0.63
N TYR A 41 -1.68 8.15 -1.61
CA TYR A 41 -1.38 8.33 -3.03
C TYR A 41 -2.07 9.56 -3.59
N LEU A 42 -1.46 10.17 -4.60
CA LEU A 42 -2.13 11.20 -5.39
C LEU A 42 -3.30 10.56 -6.16
N GLY A 43 -4.49 11.15 -6.05
CA GLY A 43 -5.74 10.55 -6.52
C GLY A 43 -5.74 10.13 -7.98
N SER A 44 -5.13 10.90 -8.88
CA SER A 44 -5.01 10.57 -10.30
C SER A 44 -4.17 9.31 -10.54
N ASN A 45 -3.12 9.11 -9.76
CA ASN A 45 -2.24 7.95 -9.88
C ASN A 45 -2.91 6.66 -9.43
N VAL A 46 -3.77 6.72 -8.43
CA VAL A 46 -4.50 5.54 -7.94
C VAL A 46 -5.42 5.00 -9.02
N SER A 47 -6.25 5.84 -9.63
CA SER A 47 -7.20 5.42 -10.67
C SER A 47 -6.49 4.82 -11.88
N TYR A 48 -5.41 5.45 -12.34
CA TYR A 48 -4.60 4.97 -13.46
C TYR A 48 -3.98 3.60 -13.15
N ASN A 49 -3.33 3.49 -12.00
CA ASN A 49 -2.64 2.25 -11.62
C ASN A 49 -3.60 1.10 -11.34
N VAL A 50 -4.75 1.37 -10.73
CA VAL A 50 -5.80 0.36 -10.54
C VAL A 50 -6.28 -0.19 -11.87
N LYS A 51 -6.57 0.69 -12.84
CA LYS A 51 -6.98 0.28 -14.18
C LYS A 51 -5.93 -0.60 -14.84
N LYS A 52 -4.67 -0.21 -14.77
CA LYS A 52 -3.54 -0.98 -15.32
C LYS A 52 -3.42 -2.35 -14.66
N LEU A 53 -3.52 -2.41 -13.34
CA LEU A 53 -3.41 -3.65 -12.59
C LEU A 53 -4.57 -4.60 -12.88
N VAL A 54 -5.77 -4.08 -13.12
CA VAL A 54 -6.92 -4.88 -13.57
C VAL A 54 -6.64 -5.47 -14.96
N GLU A 55 -6.19 -4.64 -15.90
CA GLU A 55 -5.85 -5.07 -17.27
C GLU A 55 -4.77 -6.14 -17.29
N MET A 56 -3.78 -6.04 -16.40
CA MET A 56 -2.69 -7.01 -16.28
C MET A 56 -3.04 -8.26 -15.47
N GLY A 57 -4.24 -8.33 -14.91
CA GLY A 57 -4.71 -9.49 -14.17
C GLY A 57 -4.26 -9.58 -12.71
N TYR A 58 -3.80 -8.49 -12.12
CA TYR A 58 -3.41 -8.44 -10.70
C TYR A 58 -4.55 -8.10 -9.76
N LEU A 59 -5.58 -7.44 -10.26
CA LEU A 59 -6.74 -7.02 -9.48
C LEU A 59 -8.04 -7.51 -10.11
N HIS A 60 -8.97 -7.92 -9.24
CA HIS A 60 -10.38 -8.04 -9.58
C HIS A 60 -11.08 -6.71 -9.32
N HIS A 61 -12.00 -6.33 -10.18
CA HIS A 61 -12.93 -5.27 -9.88
C HIS A 61 -14.35 -5.76 -10.11
N ALA A 62 -15.23 -5.45 -9.19
CA ALA A 62 -16.64 -5.82 -9.28
C ALA A 62 -17.50 -4.69 -8.73
N ARG A 63 -18.66 -4.48 -9.35
CA ARG A 63 -19.63 -3.53 -8.82
C ARG A 63 -20.26 -4.11 -7.55
N SER A 64 -20.39 -3.26 -6.52
CA SER A 64 -21.06 -3.66 -5.29
C SER A 64 -22.53 -4.01 -5.57
N ARG A 65 -23.03 -5.07 -4.94
CA ARG A 65 -24.45 -5.45 -5.00
C ARG A 65 -25.34 -4.45 -4.24
N ILE A 66 -24.75 -3.79 -3.24
CA ILE A 66 -25.47 -2.85 -2.36
C ILE A 66 -25.49 -1.47 -2.98
N ASP A 67 -24.38 -1.02 -3.55
CA ASP A 67 -24.25 0.28 -4.21
C ASP A 67 -23.59 0.09 -5.57
N ARG A 68 -24.37 0.20 -6.63
CA ARG A 68 -23.89 0.04 -8.02
C ARG A 68 -22.87 1.10 -8.44
N ARG A 69 -22.74 2.20 -7.67
CA ARG A 69 -21.75 3.25 -7.91
C ARG A 69 -20.38 2.90 -7.35
N ALA A 70 -20.35 2.00 -6.38
CA ALA A 70 -19.10 1.59 -5.75
C ALA A 70 -18.50 0.38 -6.49
N VAL A 71 -17.27 0.53 -6.95
CA VAL A 71 -16.48 -0.57 -7.51
C VAL A 71 -15.58 -1.10 -6.43
N ARG A 72 -15.67 -2.38 -6.14
CA ARG A 72 -14.83 -3.07 -5.16
C ARG A 72 -13.63 -3.70 -5.86
N ILE A 73 -12.48 -3.55 -5.23
CA ILE A 73 -11.18 -3.98 -5.73
C ILE A 73 -10.59 -4.99 -4.75
N SER A 74 -10.12 -6.12 -5.28
CA SER A 74 -9.45 -7.14 -4.49
C SER A 74 -8.32 -7.79 -5.30
N LEU A 75 -7.38 -8.45 -4.62
CA LEU A 75 -6.28 -9.13 -5.28
C LEU A 75 -6.73 -10.41 -5.98
N THR A 76 -6.19 -10.63 -7.17
CA THR A 76 -6.20 -11.96 -7.82
C THR A 76 -5.10 -12.82 -7.21
N GLU A 77 -5.01 -14.08 -7.60
CA GLU A 77 -3.91 -14.95 -7.20
C GLU A 77 -2.55 -14.38 -7.64
N LYS A 78 -2.49 -13.82 -8.84
CA LYS A 78 -1.31 -13.13 -9.37
C LYS A 78 -0.96 -11.90 -8.53
N GLY A 79 -1.96 -11.15 -8.07
CA GLY A 79 -1.78 -10.01 -7.17
C GLY A 79 -1.27 -10.44 -5.79
N ARG A 80 -1.75 -11.57 -5.28
CA ARG A 80 -1.28 -12.11 -4.00
C ARG A 80 0.18 -12.54 -4.03
N GLU A 81 0.66 -13.02 -5.17
CA GLU A 81 2.10 -13.32 -5.34
C GLU A 81 2.96 -12.07 -5.15
N VAL A 82 2.55 -10.96 -5.75
CA VAL A 82 3.24 -9.67 -5.58
C VAL A 82 3.18 -9.21 -4.14
N HIS A 83 2.00 -9.32 -3.51
CA HIS A 83 1.83 -8.99 -2.09
C HIS A 83 2.82 -9.76 -1.22
N ARG A 84 2.97 -11.07 -1.43
CA ARG A 84 3.92 -11.91 -0.69
C ARG A 84 5.35 -11.45 -0.87
N ILE A 85 5.74 -11.10 -2.10
CA ILE A 85 7.10 -10.61 -2.39
C ILE A 85 7.40 -9.34 -1.59
N VAL A 86 6.48 -8.38 -1.58
CA VAL A 86 6.65 -7.12 -0.83
C VAL A 86 6.63 -7.37 0.68
N ALA A 87 5.72 -8.23 1.15
CA ALA A 87 5.65 -8.59 2.57
C ALA A 87 6.95 -9.24 3.06
N ASP A 88 7.49 -10.18 2.30
CA ASP A 88 8.76 -10.84 2.62
C ASP A 88 9.92 -9.86 2.62
N LEU A 89 9.94 -8.94 1.66
CA LEU A 89 10.96 -7.90 1.58
C LEU A 89 10.92 -7.00 2.82
N TYR A 90 9.75 -6.55 3.23
CA TYR A 90 9.59 -5.70 4.41
C TYR A 90 9.97 -6.42 5.70
N GLU A 91 9.59 -7.68 5.83
CA GLU A 91 9.97 -8.51 6.98
C GLU A 91 11.49 -8.65 7.07
N LYS A 92 12.13 -8.95 5.96
CA LYS A 92 13.58 -9.07 5.85
C LYS A 92 14.29 -7.77 6.23
N HIS A 93 13.78 -6.64 5.75
CA HIS A 93 14.30 -5.31 6.09
C HIS A 93 14.13 -4.97 7.56
N ALA A 94 12.98 -5.29 8.15
CA ALA A 94 12.74 -5.07 9.57
C ALA A 94 13.74 -5.85 10.43
N MET A 95 14.00 -7.11 10.09
CA MET A 95 15.00 -7.94 10.76
C MET A 95 16.42 -7.39 10.59
N THR A 96 16.78 -6.94 9.40
CA THR A 96 18.10 -6.38 9.11
C THR A 96 18.33 -5.07 9.85
N VAL A 97 17.32 -4.20 9.90
CA VAL A 97 17.36 -2.94 10.65
C VAL A 97 17.56 -3.20 12.15
N GLU A 98 16.88 -4.22 12.68
CA GLU A 98 17.07 -4.63 14.08
C GLU A 98 18.48 -5.15 14.35
N GLN A 99 18.95 -6.09 13.53
CA GLN A 99 20.23 -6.78 13.74
C GLN A 99 21.44 -5.91 13.45
N ILE A 100 21.41 -5.13 12.40
CA ILE A 100 22.53 -4.31 11.92
C ILE A 100 22.39 -2.86 12.32
N GLY A 101 21.19 -2.29 12.15
CA GLY A 101 20.92 -0.89 12.42
C GLY A 101 20.61 -0.57 13.88
N GLY A 102 20.38 -1.58 14.71
CA GLY A 102 20.07 -1.39 16.13
C GLY A 102 18.74 -0.72 16.42
N VAL A 103 17.83 -0.68 15.46
CA VAL A 103 16.49 -0.09 15.63
C VAL A 103 15.51 -1.23 15.90
N MET A 104 14.95 -1.23 17.10
CA MET A 104 14.03 -2.28 17.55
C MET A 104 12.57 -1.99 17.16
N THR A 105 11.72 -3.00 17.23
CA THR A 105 10.28 -2.86 16.98
C THR A 105 9.65 -1.78 17.87
N GLU A 106 10.09 -1.67 19.11
CA GLU A 106 9.62 -0.66 20.05
C GLU A 106 9.96 0.77 19.63
N ASP A 107 11.12 0.96 19.01
CA ASP A 107 11.54 2.26 18.49
C ASP A 107 10.62 2.71 17.34
N PHE A 108 10.26 1.79 16.45
CA PHE A 108 9.29 2.05 15.39
C PHE A 108 7.91 2.38 15.95
N ALA A 109 7.46 1.67 16.98
CA ALA A 109 6.19 1.94 17.63
C ALA A 109 6.16 3.35 18.22
N ARG A 110 7.23 3.78 18.89
CA ARG A 110 7.37 5.14 19.44
C ARG A 110 7.38 6.19 18.34
N LEU A 111 8.13 5.94 17.29
CA LEU A 111 8.20 6.84 16.13
C LEU A 111 6.82 7.01 15.49
N ASN A 112 6.11 5.90 15.25
CA ASN A 112 4.76 5.92 14.69
C ASN A 112 3.79 6.70 15.58
N GLN A 113 3.85 6.53 16.90
CA GLN A 113 3.02 7.28 17.83
C GLN A 113 3.32 8.78 17.76
N SER A 114 4.60 9.15 17.72
CA SER A 114 5.02 10.54 17.62
C SER A 114 4.58 11.18 16.31
N LEU A 115 4.76 10.48 15.20
CA LEU A 115 4.33 10.93 13.88
C LEU A 115 2.81 11.08 13.79
N SER A 116 2.06 10.15 14.37
CA SER A 116 0.60 10.23 14.40
C SER A 116 0.10 11.42 15.21
N ARG A 117 0.78 11.74 16.33
CA ARG A 117 0.46 12.92 17.14
C ARG A 117 0.76 14.22 16.39
N LEU A 118 1.87 14.29 15.68
CA LEU A 118 2.21 15.43 14.85
C LEU A 118 1.21 15.61 13.71
N GLU A 119 0.85 14.54 13.03
CA GLU A 119 -0.14 14.58 11.96
C GLU A 119 -1.50 15.09 12.47
N ARG A 120 -1.94 14.59 13.61
CA ARG A 120 -3.18 15.03 14.25
C ARG A 120 -3.12 16.50 14.65
N PHE A 121 -2.01 16.94 15.24
CA PHE A 121 -1.79 18.32 15.62
C PHE A 121 -1.90 19.25 14.40
N TRP A 122 -1.20 18.95 13.33
CA TRP A 122 -1.24 19.79 12.13
C TRP A 122 -2.61 19.76 11.43
N THR A 123 -3.26 18.62 11.41
CA THR A 123 -4.63 18.51 10.88
C THR A 123 -5.58 19.42 11.67
N ASP A 124 -5.49 19.42 12.99
CA ASP A 124 -6.30 20.27 13.85
C ASP A 124 -5.97 21.75 13.66
N GLN A 125 -4.69 22.10 13.50
CA GLN A 125 -4.27 23.49 13.20
C GLN A 125 -4.90 23.99 11.89
N ILE A 126 -4.88 23.17 10.86
CA ILE A 126 -5.44 23.52 9.55
C ILE A 126 -6.97 23.61 9.62
N LYS A 127 -7.61 22.63 10.23
CA LYS A 127 -9.07 22.51 10.30
C LYS A 127 -9.69 23.62 11.17
N TYR A 128 -9.09 23.94 12.30
CA TYR A 128 -9.63 24.89 13.28
C TYR A 128 -8.92 26.24 13.27
N ARG A 129 -7.92 26.43 12.45
CA ARG A 129 -7.11 27.66 12.38
C ARG A 129 -6.56 28.10 13.75
N LEU A 130 -6.12 27.14 14.50
CA LEU A 130 -5.54 27.37 15.83
C LEU A 130 -4.17 28.04 15.80
#